data_e4cf1c1c5fdfd7b761a96434a5924b25
#
_entry.id   e4cf1c1c5fdfd7b761a96434a5924b25
#
_cell.length_a   1.000
_cell.length_b   1.000
_cell.length_c   1.000
_cell.angle_alpha   90.00
_cell.angle_beta   90.00
_cell.angle_gamma   90.00
#
_symmetry.space_group_name_H-M   'P 1'
#
loop_
_entity.id
_entity.type
_entity.pdbx_description
1 polymer ?
#
loop_
_entity_poly.entity_id
_entity_poly.type
_entity_poly.pdbx_seq_one_letter_code
_entity_poly.pdbx_strand_id
1 'polypeptide(L)'
;NQTLDGTGGLLNRIAGVFTGGNVISNLKLDETSIADDVEYLGLFRKNAGTIHNLRLLNPQVKIASDKLKGVGAVCGYSNGSLRGDTVDGTQARVEAALTSAQAQGIGGVAGVIEVSDSKSVIKLSASGTVTGTLSTGGTARGIGGIAGSLTTNGAAVKTLTNSAAVTGNRSVGGIAGYFSGKDQATEKDMADCQNEGLILSSTAADDHSLAGHYIGGIVGYAHNASLSECRSRAGYADGYTYKQGDRDKLRGRYVGGIIGYGEQSVLYDCETEANGYVLGSEYVGGIIGALNQSDTQTALLSENGTRTTVNASYVIGNSYVGGIIGENKGGSTIKNCVNTGVAAGYNAYIGGICGANENRATIINCASYVSDTNNAIYRRVTDWGAVGSYAGGLTGYNSGTITFSDKDNAVSNRSVAGIVVGRHYVGGLVGYNDTDGTIDINYTLIGGRVAATGDCVGGLVGLNASTKLLEKKLTIKPSSVQGRYYVGGAIGANVVNPGENVTVSGLKVDNSLGMVTAEAFCGGLIGYQRTYTEKDRAGGTLYALLPGIAANNSNVPGTVKASTNTHTITITADGNSADRLSAVSNNMTIRAYAYAGGIIGSCEPQTRMKVEHCLNAGGF
;
A
#
# COMPACT_ATOMS: atom_id res chain seq x y z
N ASN A 1 16.38 35.99 -22.49
CA ASN A 1 17.84 36.01 -22.40
C ASN A 1 18.31 34.64 -21.90
N GLN A 2 18.61 33.75 -22.82
CA GLN A 2 19.22 32.47 -22.51
C GLN A 2 20.73 32.71 -22.45
N THR A 3 21.33 32.54 -21.28
CA THR A 3 22.75 32.32 -21.14
C THR A 3 23.01 30.85 -21.45
N LEU A 4 23.28 30.57 -22.72
CA LEU A 4 23.90 29.32 -23.12
C LEU A 4 25.30 29.29 -22.50
N ASP A 5 25.62 28.22 -21.76
CA ASP A 5 26.97 27.99 -21.30
C ASP A 5 27.93 28.01 -22.49
N GLY A 6 28.83 29.00 -22.51
CA GLY A 6 29.60 29.40 -23.68
C GLY A 6 30.77 28.49 -24.06
N THR A 7 30.76 27.24 -23.68
CA THR A 7 31.79 26.28 -24.09
C THR A 7 31.32 25.53 -25.36
N GLY A 8 31.59 26.12 -26.49
CA GLY A 8 31.77 25.57 -27.85
C GLY A 8 31.13 24.25 -28.27
N GLY A 9 29.96 23.91 -27.75
CA GLY A 9 29.25 22.67 -28.10
C GLY A 9 28.32 22.80 -29.30
N LEU A 10 27.66 21.75 -29.67
CA LEU A 10 26.73 21.55 -30.79
C LEU A 10 25.76 22.72 -31.04
N LEU A 11 25.41 23.51 -30.03
CA LEU A 11 24.45 24.64 -30.13
C LEU A 11 24.93 25.84 -30.91
N ASN A 12 26.25 26.09 -31.07
CA ASN A 12 26.74 27.12 -31.96
C ASN A 12 26.46 26.82 -33.44
N ARG A 13 26.10 25.56 -33.76
CA ARG A 13 25.72 25.15 -35.12
C ARG A 13 24.21 25.19 -35.35
N ILE A 14 23.39 25.29 -34.31
CA ILE A 14 21.91 25.22 -34.40
C ILE A 14 21.26 26.62 -34.32
N ALA A 15 21.96 27.67 -33.97
CA ALA A 15 21.44 29.03 -33.77
C ALA A 15 20.67 29.67 -34.98
N GLY A 16 20.58 28.99 -36.10
CA GLY A 16 19.90 29.48 -37.31
C GLY A 16 18.61 28.78 -37.71
N VAL A 17 18.11 27.77 -36.96
CA VAL A 17 17.05 26.88 -37.48
C VAL A 17 15.69 27.07 -36.81
N PHE A 18 15.52 28.00 -35.88
CA PHE A 18 14.29 28.13 -35.08
C PHE A 18 13.21 29.08 -35.64
N THR A 19 12.90 29.04 -36.90
CA THR A 19 11.86 29.87 -37.49
C THR A 19 10.60 29.14 -37.92
N GLY A 20 10.19 28.08 -37.22
CA GLY A 20 8.98 27.39 -37.70
C GLY A 20 8.39 26.31 -36.77
N GLY A 21 8.60 26.42 -35.52
CA GLY A 21 8.17 25.42 -34.53
C GLY A 21 9.40 24.91 -33.76
N ASN A 22 9.31 24.88 -32.45
CA ASN A 22 10.42 24.55 -31.55
C ASN A 22 10.73 23.03 -31.53
N VAL A 23 10.89 22.42 -32.71
CA VAL A 23 11.11 20.95 -32.84
C VAL A 23 12.56 20.66 -33.24
N ILE A 24 13.21 19.80 -32.46
CA ILE A 24 14.49 19.19 -32.82
C ILE A 24 14.27 17.70 -32.99
N SER A 25 14.57 17.18 -34.17
CA SER A 25 14.39 15.75 -34.48
C SER A 25 15.70 14.99 -34.45
N ASN A 26 15.65 13.74 -33.95
CA ASN A 26 16.76 12.78 -33.98
C ASN A 26 18.05 13.31 -33.32
N LEU A 27 17.90 14.08 -32.21
CA LEU A 27 19.02 14.47 -31.37
C LEU A 27 19.76 13.21 -30.91
N LYS A 28 21.08 13.18 -31.10
CA LYS A 28 21.91 12.06 -30.64
C LYS A 28 22.95 12.58 -29.64
N LEU A 29 22.93 12.02 -28.45
CA LEU A 29 23.92 12.25 -27.39
C LEU A 29 24.52 10.89 -26.98
N ASP A 30 25.82 10.74 -27.11
CA ASP A 30 26.56 9.54 -26.78
C ASP A 30 27.85 9.88 -26.00
N GLU A 31 28.66 8.88 -25.72
CA GLU A 31 29.91 9.05 -24.95
C GLU A 31 30.85 10.09 -25.55
N THR A 32 30.79 10.31 -26.87
CA THR A 32 31.58 11.35 -27.55
C THR A 32 31.14 12.77 -27.20
N SER A 33 29.95 12.90 -26.60
CA SER A 33 29.41 14.18 -26.14
C SER A 33 29.93 14.62 -24.76
N ILE A 34 30.76 13.79 -24.09
CA ILE A 34 31.27 14.03 -22.74
C ILE A 34 32.72 14.55 -22.84
N ALA A 35 32.92 15.80 -22.43
CA ALA A 35 34.26 16.34 -22.13
C ALA A 35 34.63 16.06 -20.67
N ASP A 36 35.92 16.19 -20.31
CA ASP A 36 36.42 15.81 -18.98
C ASP A 36 35.84 16.58 -17.79
N ASP A 37 35.30 17.78 -18.03
CA ASP A 37 34.72 18.68 -17.03
C ASP A 37 33.20 18.63 -16.94
N VAL A 38 32.53 17.69 -17.68
CA VAL A 38 31.09 17.64 -17.78
C VAL A 38 30.47 16.84 -16.64
N GLU A 39 29.66 17.49 -15.80
CA GLU A 39 28.90 16.87 -14.72
C GLU A 39 27.46 16.50 -15.13
N TYR A 40 26.89 17.17 -16.11
CA TYR A 40 25.50 17.03 -16.53
C TYR A 40 25.39 16.94 -18.05
N LEU A 41 24.50 16.10 -18.56
CA LEU A 41 24.34 15.88 -19.99
C LEU A 41 22.87 15.99 -20.42
N GLY A 42 22.64 16.72 -21.49
CA GLY A 42 21.38 16.92 -22.19
C GLY A 42 21.62 17.85 -23.37
N LEU A 43 20.56 18.20 -24.14
CA LEU A 43 20.66 19.27 -25.13
C LEU A 43 21.23 20.54 -24.49
N PHE A 44 20.77 20.85 -23.26
CA PHE A 44 21.36 21.84 -22.38
C PHE A 44 22.04 21.12 -21.19
N ARG A 45 23.29 21.38 -20.93
CA ARG A 45 23.97 20.83 -19.76
C ARG A 45 23.35 21.34 -18.47
N LYS A 46 23.19 22.67 -18.36
CA LYS A 46 22.57 23.36 -17.22
C LYS A 46 21.57 24.42 -17.71
N ASN A 47 20.41 24.51 -17.09
CA ASN A 47 19.41 25.55 -17.32
C ASN A 47 19.20 26.37 -16.04
N ALA A 48 19.49 27.67 -16.08
CA ALA A 48 19.16 28.63 -15.02
C ALA A 48 18.06 29.63 -15.43
N GLY A 49 17.70 29.64 -16.71
CA GLY A 49 16.67 30.51 -17.30
C GLY A 49 15.31 29.84 -17.40
N THR A 50 14.69 30.03 -18.55
CA THR A 50 13.43 29.36 -18.89
C THR A 50 13.56 28.65 -20.23
N ILE A 51 13.30 27.35 -20.24
CA ILE A 51 13.07 26.61 -21.49
C ILE A 51 11.57 26.46 -21.61
N HIS A 52 11.02 26.71 -22.79
CA HIS A 52 9.58 26.60 -23.00
C HIS A 52 9.22 26.16 -24.43
N ASN A 53 8.20 25.30 -24.53
CA ASN A 53 7.65 24.78 -25.76
C ASN A 53 8.69 24.15 -26.71
N LEU A 54 9.72 23.54 -26.17
CA LEU A 54 10.70 22.76 -26.91
C LEU A 54 10.19 21.33 -27.10
N ARG A 55 10.21 20.87 -28.35
CA ARG A 55 9.88 19.48 -28.69
C ARG A 55 11.11 18.73 -29.20
N LEU A 56 11.50 17.67 -28.54
CA LEU A 56 12.51 16.73 -29.03
C LEU A 56 11.80 15.50 -29.60
N LEU A 57 11.87 15.31 -30.89
CA LEU A 57 11.28 14.16 -31.58
C LEU A 57 12.34 13.09 -31.82
N ASN A 58 12.07 11.88 -31.30
CA ASN A 58 12.96 10.72 -31.37
C ASN A 58 14.40 10.98 -30.91
N PRO A 59 14.64 11.64 -29.77
CA PRO A 59 16.00 11.79 -29.25
C PRO A 59 16.59 10.43 -28.89
N GLN A 60 17.89 10.28 -29.08
CA GLN A 60 18.69 9.10 -28.72
C GLN A 60 19.80 9.53 -27.77
N VAL A 61 19.65 9.23 -26.51
CA VAL A 61 20.66 9.46 -25.47
C VAL A 61 21.16 8.10 -24.99
N LYS A 62 22.45 7.80 -25.19
CA LYS A 62 23.05 6.56 -24.76
C LYS A 62 24.41 6.82 -24.12
N ILE A 63 24.51 6.64 -22.81
CA ILE A 63 25.65 7.10 -22.00
C ILE A 63 26.02 6.06 -20.94
N ALA A 64 27.32 5.81 -20.80
CA ALA A 64 27.91 5.21 -19.60
C ALA A 64 28.98 6.18 -19.05
N SER A 65 28.91 6.50 -17.75
CA SER A 65 29.84 7.48 -17.15
C SER A 65 29.99 7.31 -15.64
N ASP A 66 31.21 7.47 -15.18
CA ASP A 66 31.59 7.54 -13.77
C ASP A 66 31.72 8.99 -13.24
N LYS A 67 31.48 9.99 -14.08
CA LYS A 67 31.61 11.42 -13.77
C LYS A 67 30.27 12.14 -13.72
N LEU A 68 29.33 11.76 -14.57
CA LEU A 68 28.06 12.46 -14.68
C LEU A 68 27.20 12.32 -13.43
N LYS A 69 26.58 13.43 -13.03
CA LYS A 69 25.61 13.54 -11.95
C LYS A 69 24.17 13.44 -12.45
N GLY A 70 23.87 13.92 -13.66
CA GLY A 70 22.53 13.92 -14.20
C GLY A 70 22.49 13.85 -15.74
N VAL A 71 21.51 13.10 -16.26
CA VAL A 71 21.28 12.89 -17.69
C VAL A 71 19.80 13.03 -18.01
N GLY A 72 19.48 13.89 -19.00
CA GLY A 72 18.15 14.03 -19.56
C GLY A 72 18.20 14.49 -21.01
N ALA A 73 17.17 14.23 -21.81
CA ALA A 73 17.22 14.61 -23.22
C ALA A 73 17.20 16.15 -23.42
N VAL A 74 16.38 16.88 -22.64
CA VAL A 74 16.32 18.35 -22.72
C VAL A 74 17.47 18.96 -21.93
N CYS A 75 17.59 18.63 -20.63
CA CYS A 75 18.70 19.16 -19.82
C CYS A 75 19.23 18.15 -18.80
N GLY A 76 20.53 18.22 -18.53
CA GLY A 76 21.16 17.42 -17.48
C GLY A 76 20.82 17.91 -16.08
N TYR A 77 20.80 19.25 -15.90
CA TYR A 77 20.44 19.94 -14.66
C TYR A 77 19.62 21.18 -14.92
N SER A 78 18.61 21.45 -14.11
CA SER A 78 17.81 22.68 -14.20
C SER A 78 17.53 23.25 -12.80
N ASN A 79 17.92 24.50 -12.57
CA ASN A 79 17.40 25.36 -11.50
C ASN A 79 16.55 26.50 -12.05
N GLY A 80 16.25 26.47 -13.34
CA GLY A 80 15.36 27.36 -14.07
C GLY A 80 13.96 26.77 -14.29
N SER A 81 13.11 27.54 -14.98
CA SER A 81 11.77 27.04 -15.34
C SER A 81 11.81 26.13 -16.57
N LEU A 82 10.95 25.11 -16.53
CA LEU A 82 10.65 24.23 -17.67
C LEU A 82 9.14 24.28 -17.93
N ARG A 83 8.70 24.61 -19.16
CA ARG A 83 7.28 24.84 -19.44
C ARG A 83 6.86 24.35 -20.82
N GLY A 84 5.98 23.36 -20.90
CA GLY A 84 5.46 22.86 -22.16
C GLY A 84 6.50 22.12 -23.00
N ASP A 85 7.57 21.63 -22.40
CA ASP A 85 8.62 20.92 -23.10
C ASP A 85 8.26 19.43 -23.25
N THR A 86 8.55 18.88 -24.42
CA THR A 86 8.11 17.55 -24.82
C THR A 86 9.29 16.72 -25.34
N VAL A 87 9.38 15.49 -24.86
CA VAL A 87 10.24 14.44 -25.43
C VAL A 87 9.31 13.37 -25.96
N ASP A 88 9.23 13.19 -27.26
CA ASP A 88 8.30 12.25 -27.85
C ASP A 88 8.84 11.45 -29.04
N GLY A 89 7.99 10.54 -29.50
CA GLY A 89 8.24 9.65 -30.63
C GLY A 89 8.50 8.21 -30.21
N THR A 90 8.11 7.30 -31.07
CA THR A 90 8.23 5.85 -30.80
C THR A 90 9.67 5.37 -30.68
N GLN A 91 10.63 6.13 -31.16
CA GLN A 91 12.06 5.85 -31.06
C GLN A 91 12.77 6.74 -30.02
N ALA A 92 12.04 7.57 -29.25
CA ALA A 92 12.62 8.37 -28.20
C ALA A 92 13.24 7.43 -27.12
N ARG A 93 14.51 7.66 -26.80
CA ARG A 93 15.24 6.78 -25.86
C ARG A 93 16.24 7.57 -25.03
N VAL A 94 16.18 7.36 -23.73
CA VAL A 94 17.23 7.75 -22.79
C VAL A 94 17.74 6.48 -22.11
N GLU A 95 18.97 6.10 -22.37
CA GLU A 95 19.65 4.96 -21.77
C GLU A 95 20.94 5.45 -21.10
N ALA A 96 21.03 5.35 -19.78
CA ALA A 96 22.19 5.84 -19.07
C ALA A 96 22.61 4.91 -17.91
N ALA A 97 23.92 4.72 -17.76
CA ALA A 97 24.53 4.04 -16.64
C ALA A 97 25.50 5.02 -15.93
N LEU A 98 25.12 5.51 -14.74
CA LEU A 98 25.89 6.46 -13.96
C LEU A 98 26.47 5.77 -12.73
N THR A 99 27.76 5.50 -12.75
CA THR A 99 28.48 4.82 -11.68
C THR A 99 29.13 5.79 -10.68
N SER A 100 29.09 7.10 -10.96
CA SER A 100 29.57 8.14 -10.04
C SER A 100 28.93 8.02 -8.67
N ALA A 101 29.71 8.14 -7.61
CA ALA A 101 29.20 8.28 -6.26
C ALA A 101 28.32 9.53 -6.08
N GLN A 102 28.42 10.51 -6.97
CA GLN A 102 27.63 11.75 -6.97
C GLN A 102 26.47 11.75 -7.97
N ALA A 103 26.21 10.65 -8.67
CA ALA A 103 25.09 10.54 -9.60
C ALA A 103 23.77 10.81 -8.88
N GLN A 104 22.90 11.65 -9.43
CA GLN A 104 21.64 12.10 -8.82
C GLN A 104 20.43 11.65 -9.62
N GLY A 105 20.48 11.67 -10.97
CA GLY A 105 19.28 11.34 -11.69
C GLY A 105 19.42 11.09 -13.20
N ILE A 106 18.53 10.23 -13.68
CA ILE A 106 18.34 9.96 -15.11
C ILE A 106 16.87 10.20 -15.42
N GLY A 107 16.56 11.13 -16.32
CA GLY A 107 15.19 11.45 -16.68
C GLY A 107 14.97 11.55 -18.20
N GLY A 108 13.75 11.29 -18.64
CA GLY A 108 13.39 11.47 -20.05
C GLY A 108 13.54 12.91 -20.51
N VAL A 109 13.12 13.87 -19.69
CA VAL A 109 13.25 15.32 -19.98
C VAL A 109 14.49 15.89 -19.30
N ALA A 110 14.62 15.71 -17.99
CA ALA A 110 15.71 16.29 -17.21
C ALA A 110 16.34 15.27 -16.25
N GLY A 111 17.68 15.32 -16.09
CA GLY A 111 18.37 14.47 -15.10
C GLY A 111 18.05 14.90 -13.69
N VAL A 112 18.30 16.16 -13.37
CA VAL A 112 18.12 16.79 -12.07
C VAL A 112 17.38 18.10 -12.21
N ILE A 113 16.36 18.32 -11.41
CA ILE A 113 15.61 19.58 -11.31
C ILE A 113 15.64 20.03 -9.85
N GLU A 114 16.11 21.25 -9.60
CA GLU A 114 16.11 21.91 -8.29
C GLU A 114 15.57 23.33 -8.44
N VAL A 115 14.30 23.53 -8.07
CA VAL A 115 13.59 24.79 -8.34
C VAL A 115 13.07 25.46 -7.08
N SER A 116 13.15 26.79 -7.05
CA SER A 116 12.59 27.64 -5.99
C SER A 116 11.22 28.21 -6.40
N ASP A 117 10.52 28.84 -5.47
CA ASP A 117 9.20 29.43 -5.58
C ASP A 117 8.98 30.38 -6.77
N SER A 118 10.03 31.08 -7.21
CA SER A 118 10.00 31.97 -8.39
C SER A 118 10.04 31.22 -9.73
N LYS A 119 10.19 29.89 -9.71
CA LYS A 119 10.31 29.03 -10.90
C LYS A 119 9.11 28.14 -11.06
N SER A 120 9.06 27.40 -12.15
CA SER A 120 7.98 26.44 -12.40
C SER A 120 8.39 25.29 -13.31
N VAL A 121 7.79 24.13 -13.05
CA VAL A 121 7.91 22.92 -13.85
C VAL A 121 6.49 22.52 -14.26
N ILE A 122 6.07 22.91 -15.47
CA ILE A 122 4.67 22.83 -15.85
C ILE A 122 4.51 22.27 -17.27
N LYS A 123 3.55 21.36 -17.45
CA LYS A 123 3.16 20.80 -18.75
C LYS A 123 4.33 20.16 -19.50
N LEU A 124 5.13 19.37 -18.79
CA LEU A 124 6.16 18.54 -19.44
C LEU A 124 5.57 17.20 -19.83
N SER A 125 6.05 16.64 -20.94
CA SER A 125 5.65 15.31 -21.38
C SER A 125 6.83 14.49 -21.87
N ALA A 126 6.77 13.17 -21.62
CA ALA A 126 7.74 12.21 -22.14
C ALA A 126 7.06 10.95 -22.67
N SER A 127 7.58 10.43 -23.79
CA SER A 127 7.22 9.13 -24.34
C SER A 127 8.45 8.35 -24.79
N GLY A 128 8.28 7.12 -25.26
CA GLY A 128 9.37 6.25 -25.65
C GLY A 128 9.92 5.42 -24.49
N THR A 129 11.22 5.41 -24.26
CA THR A 129 11.84 4.60 -23.20
C THR A 129 12.88 5.37 -22.40
N VAL A 130 12.88 5.15 -21.07
CA VAL A 130 13.93 5.60 -20.16
C VAL A 130 14.48 4.37 -19.43
N THR A 131 15.76 4.09 -19.64
CA THR A 131 16.43 2.98 -18.95
C THR A 131 17.64 3.50 -18.20
N GLY A 132 17.69 3.24 -16.91
CA GLY A 132 18.72 3.78 -16.07
C GLY A 132 19.37 2.78 -15.12
N THR A 133 20.67 2.97 -14.88
CA THR A 133 21.39 2.33 -13.79
C THR A 133 22.16 3.41 -13.00
N LEU A 134 21.91 3.47 -11.70
CA LEU A 134 22.60 4.37 -10.78
C LEU A 134 23.44 3.56 -9.79
N SER A 135 24.57 4.15 -9.36
CA SER A 135 25.40 3.55 -8.32
C SER A 135 24.64 3.39 -6.99
N THR A 136 25.06 2.47 -6.13
CA THR A 136 24.37 2.08 -4.91
C THR A 136 24.50 3.06 -3.72
N GLY A 137 25.36 4.08 -3.77
CA GLY A 137 25.55 5.05 -2.67
C GLY A 137 24.65 6.29 -2.75
N GLY A 138 24.24 6.88 -1.60
CA GLY A 138 23.47 8.14 -1.48
C GLY A 138 21.94 7.99 -1.59
N THR A 139 21.17 8.94 -1.09
CA THR A 139 19.70 8.87 -0.94
C THR A 139 18.90 9.59 -2.03
N ALA A 140 19.32 10.77 -2.46
CA ALA A 140 18.58 11.64 -3.39
C ALA A 140 18.83 11.25 -4.85
N ARG A 141 18.40 10.06 -5.27
CA ARG A 141 18.72 9.50 -6.58
C ARG A 141 17.57 8.76 -7.17
N GLY A 142 17.32 8.99 -8.46
CA GLY A 142 16.22 8.30 -9.10
C GLY A 142 16.28 8.29 -10.62
N ILE A 143 15.39 7.48 -11.17
CA ILE A 143 15.17 7.32 -12.60
C ILE A 143 13.71 7.62 -12.87
N GLY A 144 13.43 8.63 -13.69
CA GLY A 144 12.06 9.08 -13.94
C GLY A 144 11.74 9.29 -15.40
N GLY A 145 10.49 9.15 -15.76
CA GLY A 145 10.03 9.43 -17.11
C GLY A 145 10.22 10.91 -17.49
N ILE A 146 10.00 11.82 -16.55
CA ILE A 146 10.26 13.27 -16.73
C ILE A 146 11.58 13.65 -16.08
N ALA A 147 11.76 13.41 -14.79
CA ALA A 147 12.95 13.80 -14.05
C ALA A 147 13.54 12.64 -13.24
N GLY A 148 14.86 12.50 -13.24
CA GLY A 148 15.52 11.54 -12.36
C GLY A 148 15.38 11.95 -10.90
N SER A 149 15.79 13.17 -10.57
CA SER A 149 15.62 13.81 -9.27
C SER A 149 14.92 15.15 -9.45
N LEU A 150 13.89 15.42 -8.65
CA LEU A 150 13.17 16.68 -8.64
C LEU A 150 13.03 17.17 -7.19
N THR A 151 13.56 18.36 -6.93
CA THR A 151 13.42 19.06 -5.65
C THR A 151 12.74 20.40 -5.88
N THR A 152 11.67 20.66 -5.12
CA THR A 152 10.98 21.95 -5.13
C THR A 152 11.06 22.61 -3.76
N ASN A 153 11.30 23.92 -3.78
CA ASN A 153 11.20 24.75 -2.60
C ASN A 153 10.09 25.80 -2.81
N GLY A 154 8.85 25.31 -2.92
CA GLY A 154 7.66 26.11 -3.17
C GLY A 154 7.39 26.44 -4.65
N ALA A 155 8.18 25.90 -5.60
CA ALA A 155 7.89 26.05 -7.02
C ALA A 155 6.67 25.26 -7.45
N ALA A 156 5.89 25.78 -8.40
CA ALA A 156 4.78 25.05 -8.98
C ALA A 156 5.28 23.89 -9.86
N VAL A 157 4.97 22.66 -9.47
CA VAL A 157 5.19 21.43 -10.25
C VAL A 157 3.82 20.84 -10.59
N LYS A 158 3.40 20.91 -11.85
CA LYS A 158 2.05 20.47 -12.22
C LYS A 158 1.87 20.10 -13.68
N THR A 159 0.86 19.25 -13.91
CA THR A 159 0.44 18.84 -15.25
C THR A 159 1.59 18.16 -16.00
N LEU A 160 2.30 17.26 -15.34
CA LEU A 160 3.37 16.47 -15.95
C LEU A 160 2.79 15.14 -16.42
N THR A 161 3.11 14.73 -17.65
CA THR A 161 2.58 13.51 -18.25
C THR A 161 3.70 12.60 -18.71
N ASN A 162 3.69 11.35 -18.29
CA ASN A 162 4.60 10.32 -18.77
C ASN A 162 3.85 9.19 -19.47
N SER A 163 4.23 8.89 -20.68
CA SER A 163 3.85 7.65 -21.39
C SER A 163 5.06 6.80 -21.78
N ALA A 164 6.27 7.21 -21.40
CA ALA A 164 7.48 6.41 -21.60
C ALA A 164 7.50 5.20 -20.66
N ALA A 165 7.99 4.07 -21.16
CA ALA A 165 8.38 2.96 -20.32
C ALA A 165 9.65 3.30 -19.55
N VAL A 166 9.62 3.23 -18.21
CA VAL A 166 10.75 3.56 -17.34
C VAL A 166 11.25 2.31 -16.64
N THR A 167 12.53 2.01 -16.79
CA THR A 167 13.18 0.86 -16.15
C THR A 167 14.43 1.28 -15.39
N GLY A 168 14.58 0.85 -14.15
CA GLY A 168 15.74 1.20 -13.35
C GLY A 168 16.01 0.30 -12.15
N ASN A 169 17.18 0.49 -11.56
CA ASN A 169 17.67 -0.32 -10.43
C ASN A 169 17.47 0.34 -9.06
N ARG A 170 16.86 1.52 -9.01
CA ARG A 170 16.71 2.27 -7.77
C ARG A 170 15.36 2.99 -7.72
N SER A 171 15.25 4.14 -7.08
CA SER A 171 14.00 4.90 -7.05
C SER A 171 13.50 5.18 -8.47
N VAL A 172 12.46 4.48 -8.90
CA VAL A 172 11.93 4.54 -10.26
C VAL A 172 10.52 5.12 -10.23
N GLY A 173 10.29 6.18 -10.98
CA GLY A 173 8.98 6.82 -11.04
C GLY A 173 8.57 7.22 -12.46
N GLY A 174 7.28 7.22 -12.73
CA GLY A 174 6.77 7.69 -14.03
C GLY A 174 7.07 9.16 -14.26
N ILE A 175 6.92 10.00 -13.26
CA ILE A 175 7.26 11.42 -13.32
C ILE A 175 8.64 11.66 -12.74
N ALA A 176 8.89 11.29 -11.48
CA ALA A 176 10.19 11.50 -10.86
C ALA A 176 10.66 10.23 -10.11
N GLY A 177 11.93 9.89 -10.28
CA GLY A 177 12.50 8.81 -9.49
C GLY A 177 12.61 9.18 -8.01
N TYR A 178 13.15 10.35 -7.72
CA TYR A 178 13.19 10.98 -6.41
C TYR A 178 12.46 12.33 -6.44
N PHE A 179 11.62 12.58 -5.45
CA PHE A 179 10.93 13.86 -5.31
C PHE A 179 11.04 14.37 -3.88
N SER A 180 11.46 15.62 -3.72
CA SER A 180 11.48 16.31 -2.43
C SER A 180 10.71 17.62 -2.52
N GLY A 181 9.73 17.76 -1.64
CA GLY A 181 8.96 18.99 -1.46
C GLY A 181 9.58 19.93 -0.41
N LYS A 182 8.88 21.01 -0.13
CA LYS A 182 9.28 22.02 0.86
C LYS A 182 8.74 21.73 2.23
N ASP A 183 7.44 21.44 2.31
CA ASP A 183 6.73 21.23 3.55
C ASP A 183 5.47 20.40 3.32
N GLN A 184 5.18 19.49 4.26
CA GLN A 184 4.06 18.56 4.17
C GLN A 184 2.69 19.21 4.39
N ALA A 185 2.63 20.35 5.05
CA ALA A 185 1.40 20.72 5.76
C ALA A 185 0.41 21.57 4.96
N THR A 186 0.81 22.36 3.98
CA THR A 186 -0.05 23.41 3.41
C THR A 186 0.06 23.63 1.91
N GLU A 187 1.09 23.19 1.24
CA GLU A 187 1.31 23.44 -0.17
C GLU A 187 1.30 22.14 -0.97
N LYS A 188 0.63 22.14 -2.11
CA LYS A 188 0.65 21.03 -3.07
C LYS A 188 1.91 21.17 -3.91
N ASP A 189 2.98 20.47 -3.49
CA ASP A 189 4.27 20.54 -4.17
C ASP A 189 4.20 19.99 -5.60
N MET A 190 3.41 18.91 -5.81
CA MET A 190 3.17 18.32 -7.11
C MET A 190 1.67 18.10 -7.33
N ALA A 191 1.12 18.55 -8.45
CA ALA A 191 -0.30 18.46 -8.73
C ALA A 191 -0.62 18.04 -10.17
N ASP A 192 -1.75 17.34 -10.34
CA ASP A 192 -2.33 17.01 -11.65
C ASP A 192 -1.30 16.34 -12.58
N CYS A 193 -0.55 15.38 -12.04
CA CYS A 193 0.45 14.62 -12.80
C CYS A 193 -0.08 13.24 -13.18
N GLN A 194 0.24 12.79 -14.39
CA GLN A 194 -0.29 11.56 -14.95
C GLN A 194 0.81 10.63 -15.47
N ASN A 195 0.71 9.36 -15.14
CA ASN A 195 1.55 8.32 -15.73
C ASN A 195 0.70 7.25 -16.44
N GLU A 196 0.98 7.07 -17.72
CA GLU A 196 0.43 6.02 -18.56
C GLU A 196 1.50 4.98 -18.97
N GLY A 197 2.76 5.27 -18.67
CA GLY A 197 3.90 4.43 -19.02
C GLY A 197 4.10 3.26 -18.06
N LEU A 198 4.73 2.22 -18.55
CA LEU A 198 5.12 1.05 -17.76
C LEU A 198 6.33 1.38 -16.88
N ILE A 199 6.24 1.14 -15.58
CA ILE A 199 7.31 1.40 -14.63
C ILE A 199 7.83 0.08 -14.06
N LEU A 200 9.12 -0.19 -14.23
CA LEU A 200 9.73 -1.47 -13.89
C LEU A 200 11.01 -1.33 -13.06
N SER A 201 11.22 -2.30 -12.18
CA SER A 201 12.55 -2.55 -11.61
C SER A 201 13.40 -3.38 -12.56
N SER A 202 14.66 -3.00 -12.75
CA SER A 202 15.65 -3.81 -13.45
C SER A 202 16.29 -4.90 -12.58
N THR A 203 16.05 -4.88 -11.26
CA THR A 203 16.60 -5.86 -10.32
C THR A 203 15.76 -7.12 -10.27
N ALA A 204 16.40 -8.25 -9.96
CA ALA A 204 15.71 -9.54 -9.84
C ALA A 204 14.71 -9.53 -8.66
N ALA A 205 13.68 -10.37 -8.75
CA ALA A 205 12.63 -10.46 -7.72
C ALA A 205 13.16 -10.86 -6.34
N ASP A 206 14.24 -11.62 -6.28
CA ASP A 206 14.83 -12.16 -5.04
C ASP A 206 16.02 -11.36 -4.51
N ASP A 207 16.36 -10.23 -5.12
CA ASP A 207 17.46 -9.39 -4.66
C ASP A 207 16.98 -8.43 -3.54
N HIS A 208 16.96 -8.94 -2.32
CA HIS A 208 16.65 -8.18 -1.12
C HIS A 208 17.84 -7.35 -0.59
N SER A 209 19.02 -7.46 -1.22
CA SER A 209 20.27 -6.89 -0.70
C SER A 209 20.40 -5.39 -0.91
N LEU A 210 19.62 -4.80 -1.81
CA LEU A 210 19.71 -3.39 -2.16
C LEU A 210 18.64 -2.57 -1.41
N ALA A 211 19.03 -1.93 -0.32
CA ALA A 211 18.23 -0.86 0.27
C ALA A 211 17.94 0.21 -0.80
N GLY A 212 16.68 0.52 -1.09
CA GLY A 212 16.31 1.61 -1.99
C GLY A 212 15.62 1.22 -3.30
N HIS A 213 14.98 0.07 -3.37
CA HIS A 213 14.15 -0.32 -4.51
C HIS A 213 12.73 0.26 -4.36
N TYR A 214 12.59 1.54 -4.64
CA TYR A 214 11.32 2.25 -4.57
C TYR A 214 10.75 2.44 -5.95
N ILE A 215 9.55 1.93 -6.20
CA ILE A 215 8.90 1.99 -7.52
C ILE A 215 7.53 2.62 -7.35
N GLY A 216 7.31 3.74 -7.99
CA GLY A 216 6.03 4.43 -7.98
C GLY A 216 5.55 4.76 -9.39
N GLY A 217 4.26 4.66 -9.61
CA GLY A 217 3.69 5.08 -10.89
C GLY A 217 3.93 6.57 -11.18
N ILE A 218 3.99 7.41 -10.15
CA ILE A 218 4.32 8.83 -10.25
C ILE A 218 5.72 9.09 -9.68
N VAL A 219 5.97 8.71 -8.42
CA VAL A 219 7.23 8.99 -7.73
C VAL A 219 7.80 7.72 -7.09
N GLY A 220 9.07 7.41 -7.36
CA GLY A 220 9.73 6.27 -6.71
C GLY A 220 9.90 6.48 -5.22
N TYR A 221 10.59 7.54 -4.81
CA TYR A 221 10.79 7.94 -3.41
C TYR A 221 10.39 9.40 -3.21
N ALA A 222 9.46 9.64 -2.30
CA ALA A 222 8.99 10.97 -1.92
C ALA A 222 9.46 11.34 -0.51
N HIS A 223 9.99 12.55 -0.35
CA HIS A 223 10.48 13.08 0.93
C HIS A 223 9.95 14.49 1.18
N ASN A 224 9.37 14.71 2.36
CA ASN A 224 8.75 15.99 2.73
C ASN A 224 7.85 16.58 1.64
N ALA A 225 7.05 15.74 1.00
CA ALA A 225 6.37 16.08 -0.23
C ALA A 225 4.84 16.00 -0.11
N SER A 226 4.13 16.92 -0.75
CA SER A 226 2.69 16.83 -0.93
C SER A 226 2.32 16.64 -2.40
N LEU A 227 1.56 15.57 -2.69
CA LEU A 227 1.06 15.26 -4.02
C LEU A 227 -0.47 15.41 -4.03
N SER A 228 -1.02 15.96 -5.10
CA SER A 228 -2.47 16.08 -5.25
C SER A 228 -2.94 15.76 -6.67
N GLU A 229 -4.12 15.13 -6.75
CA GLU A 229 -4.81 14.85 -8.02
C GLU A 229 -3.93 14.10 -9.04
N CYS A 230 -2.96 13.33 -8.53
CA CYS A 230 -2.07 12.55 -9.39
C CYS A 230 -2.70 11.22 -9.76
N ARG A 231 -2.53 10.80 -11.01
CA ARG A 231 -3.12 9.58 -11.56
C ARG A 231 -2.09 8.68 -12.18
N SER A 232 -2.24 7.40 -11.98
CA SER A 232 -1.39 6.41 -12.62
C SER A 232 -2.20 5.24 -13.17
N ARG A 233 -1.94 4.92 -14.43
CA ARG A 233 -2.37 3.68 -15.04
C ARG A 233 -1.34 2.60 -14.68
N ALA A 234 -1.24 2.26 -13.42
CA ALA A 234 -0.22 1.35 -12.91
C ALA A 234 -0.06 0.10 -13.77
N GLY A 235 1.14 -0.15 -14.28
CA GLY A 235 1.59 -1.44 -14.71
C GLY A 235 1.46 -1.84 -16.18
N TYR A 236 1.20 -3.09 -16.43
CA TYR A 236 1.34 -3.76 -17.71
C TYR A 236 0.29 -3.35 -18.76
N ALA A 237 0.68 -3.48 -20.02
CA ALA A 237 -0.13 -3.11 -21.19
C ALA A 237 -1.52 -3.76 -21.23
N ASP A 238 -2.42 -3.14 -21.99
CA ASP A 238 -3.76 -3.67 -22.28
C ASP A 238 -3.71 -5.13 -22.73
N GLY A 239 -4.55 -5.96 -22.11
CA GLY A 239 -4.61 -7.39 -22.38
C GLY A 239 -3.67 -8.28 -21.55
N TYR A 240 -2.79 -7.68 -20.71
CA TYR A 240 -2.03 -8.50 -19.76
C TYR A 240 -2.95 -9.03 -18.65
N THR A 241 -2.83 -10.31 -18.36
CA THR A 241 -3.47 -10.95 -17.22
C THR A 241 -2.42 -11.67 -16.40
N TYR A 242 -2.25 -11.23 -15.14
CA TYR A 242 -1.34 -11.89 -14.21
C TYR A 242 -1.81 -13.31 -13.91
N LYS A 243 -0.89 -14.27 -14.01
CA LYS A 243 -1.12 -15.67 -13.62
C LYS A 243 -0.33 -15.99 -12.35
N GLN A 244 -0.86 -16.86 -11.52
CA GLN A 244 -0.20 -17.26 -10.27
C GLN A 244 1.24 -17.79 -10.44
N GLY A 245 1.62 -18.22 -11.65
CA GLY A 245 2.98 -18.63 -12.00
C GLY A 245 3.94 -17.50 -12.35
N ASP A 246 3.45 -16.26 -12.53
CA ASP A 246 4.25 -15.10 -12.97
C ASP A 246 5.00 -14.43 -11.80
N ARG A 247 5.46 -15.19 -10.81
CA ARG A 247 6.16 -14.65 -9.62
C ARG A 247 7.48 -13.95 -9.94
N ASP A 248 8.13 -14.28 -11.04
CA ASP A 248 9.33 -13.62 -11.55
C ASP A 248 9.09 -12.15 -11.94
N LYS A 249 7.83 -11.75 -12.12
CA LYS A 249 7.43 -10.37 -12.39
C LYS A 249 7.24 -9.53 -11.13
N LEU A 250 7.23 -10.15 -9.95
CA LEU A 250 7.13 -9.45 -8.66
C LEU A 250 8.50 -8.88 -8.28
N ARG A 251 8.82 -7.72 -8.84
CA ARG A 251 10.11 -7.04 -8.66
C ARG A 251 9.93 -5.72 -7.91
N GLY A 252 10.96 -5.32 -7.19
CA GLY A 252 10.94 -4.13 -6.36
C GLY A 252 10.38 -4.40 -4.96
N ARG A 253 10.96 -3.71 -3.98
CA ARG A 253 10.62 -3.95 -2.57
C ARG A 253 9.50 -3.04 -2.08
N TYR A 254 9.53 -1.77 -2.41
CA TYR A 254 8.51 -0.78 -2.06
C TYR A 254 7.83 -0.32 -3.34
N VAL A 255 6.65 -0.84 -3.61
CA VAL A 255 5.97 -0.63 -4.88
C VAL A 255 4.60 -0.03 -4.67
N GLY A 256 4.36 1.13 -5.24
CA GLY A 256 3.08 1.82 -5.17
C GLY A 256 2.59 2.30 -6.53
N GLY A 257 1.29 2.31 -6.72
CA GLY A 257 0.70 2.84 -7.95
C GLY A 257 0.95 4.33 -8.14
N ILE A 258 1.16 5.09 -7.06
CA ILE A 258 1.54 6.51 -7.07
C ILE A 258 2.94 6.69 -6.49
N ILE A 259 3.19 6.28 -5.25
CA ILE A 259 4.49 6.44 -4.57
C ILE A 259 5.03 5.08 -4.13
N GLY A 260 6.30 4.77 -4.44
CA GLY A 260 6.97 3.58 -3.93
C GLY A 260 7.19 3.64 -2.42
N TYR A 261 7.87 4.67 -1.95
CA TYR A 261 8.10 4.94 -0.54
C TYR A 261 7.91 6.41 -0.22
N GLY A 262 7.07 6.69 0.76
CA GLY A 262 6.82 8.04 1.27
C GLY A 262 7.44 8.24 2.65
N GLU A 263 8.30 9.22 2.78
CA GLU A 263 8.83 9.68 4.04
C GLU A 263 8.37 11.10 4.29
N GLN A 264 7.70 11.34 5.42
CA GLN A 264 7.14 12.65 5.73
C GLN A 264 6.34 13.24 4.55
N SER A 265 5.51 12.43 3.91
CA SER A 265 4.81 12.82 2.68
C SER A 265 3.30 12.68 2.80
N VAL A 266 2.56 13.53 2.10
CA VAL A 266 1.10 13.61 2.14
C VAL A 266 0.52 13.49 0.72
N LEU A 267 -0.58 12.77 0.57
CA LEU A 267 -1.28 12.63 -0.71
C LEU A 267 -2.74 13.07 -0.57
N TYR A 268 -3.22 13.77 -1.59
CA TYR A 268 -4.60 14.24 -1.70
C TYR A 268 -5.21 13.77 -3.02
N ASP A 269 -6.38 13.12 -2.96
CA ASP A 269 -7.21 12.81 -4.12
C ASP A 269 -6.47 12.13 -5.29
N CYS A 270 -5.51 11.25 -4.96
CA CYS A 270 -4.75 10.50 -5.94
C CYS A 270 -5.46 9.19 -6.31
N GLU A 271 -5.30 8.74 -7.56
CA GLU A 271 -5.97 7.52 -7.99
C GLU A 271 -5.09 6.62 -8.89
N THR A 272 -5.34 5.31 -8.82
CA THR A 272 -4.88 4.35 -9.81
C THR A 272 -6.06 3.83 -10.63
N GLU A 273 -5.85 3.73 -11.95
CA GLU A 273 -6.90 3.37 -12.87
C GLU A 273 -7.27 1.87 -12.82
N ALA A 274 -8.50 1.58 -13.23
CA ALA A 274 -8.99 0.21 -13.34
C ALA A 274 -8.18 -0.59 -14.38
N ASN A 275 -8.08 -1.90 -14.14
CA ASN A 275 -7.35 -2.86 -14.99
C ASN A 275 -5.82 -2.68 -15.04
N GLY A 276 -5.25 -1.75 -14.28
CA GLY A 276 -3.81 -1.66 -14.06
C GLY A 276 -3.31 -2.74 -13.09
N TYR A 277 -2.00 -3.01 -13.09
CA TYR A 277 -1.34 -3.94 -12.19
C TYR A 277 -0.22 -3.26 -11.42
N VAL A 278 -0.27 -3.31 -10.10
CA VAL A 278 0.84 -2.94 -9.22
C VAL A 278 1.49 -4.24 -8.74
N LEU A 279 2.65 -4.56 -9.28
CA LEU A 279 3.36 -5.81 -9.02
C LEU A 279 4.67 -5.53 -8.29
N GLY A 280 4.85 -6.13 -7.11
CA GLY A 280 6.06 -5.96 -6.30
C GLY A 280 6.39 -7.19 -5.46
N SER A 281 7.58 -7.25 -4.88
CA SER A 281 7.96 -8.36 -3.99
C SER A 281 7.45 -8.14 -2.56
N GLU A 282 7.71 -6.98 -1.98
CA GLU A 282 7.31 -6.63 -0.61
C GLU A 282 6.81 -5.19 -0.56
N TYR A 283 6.00 -4.87 0.44
CA TYR A 283 5.45 -3.53 0.67
C TYR A 283 4.78 -2.98 -0.58
N VAL A 284 3.74 -3.66 -1.01
CA VAL A 284 3.04 -3.38 -2.26
C VAL A 284 1.69 -2.74 -1.97
N GLY A 285 1.49 -1.53 -2.43
CA GLY A 285 0.24 -0.79 -2.25
C GLY A 285 -0.33 -0.24 -3.55
N GLY A 286 -1.63 -0.25 -3.70
CA GLY A 286 -2.29 0.32 -4.87
C GLY A 286 -1.98 1.81 -5.07
N ILE A 287 -1.74 2.53 -3.99
CA ILE A 287 -1.35 3.94 -3.97
C ILE A 287 0.09 4.10 -3.47
N ILE A 288 0.42 3.58 -2.29
CA ILE A 288 1.75 3.72 -1.69
C ILE A 288 2.30 2.36 -1.27
N GLY A 289 3.57 2.07 -1.60
CA GLY A 289 4.22 0.85 -1.13
C GLY A 289 4.39 0.85 0.38
N ALA A 290 5.07 1.83 0.93
CA ALA A 290 5.15 2.05 2.38
C ALA A 290 5.22 3.54 2.72
N LEU A 291 4.70 3.88 3.89
CA LEU A 291 4.64 5.24 4.41
C LEU A 291 5.21 5.29 5.82
N ASN A 292 6.10 6.25 6.07
CA ASN A 292 6.71 6.49 7.36
C ASN A 292 6.60 7.97 7.75
N GLN A 293 5.89 8.25 8.84
CA GLN A 293 5.75 9.58 9.41
C GLN A 293 6.35 9.59 10.82
N SER A 294 7.12 10.63 11.16
CA SER A 294 7.63 10.78 12.53
C SER A 294 6.55 11.26 13.49
N ASP A 295 5.61 12.08 13.01
CA ASP A 295 4.55 12.70 13.78
C ASP A 295 3.18 12.18 13.36
N THR A 296 2.15 12.44 14.20
CA THR A 296 0.75 12.09 13.94
C THR A 296 0.13 12.99 12.87
N GLN A 297 0.63 12.95 11.67
CA GLN A 297 0.08 13.70 10.54
C GLN A 297 -0.78 12.81 9.64
N THR A 298 -1.84 13.40 9.11
CA THR A 298 -2.67 12.71 8.13
C THR A 298 -1.93 12.66 6.80
N ALA A 299 -1.63 11.49 6.33
CA ALA A 299 -0.77 11.26 5.19
C ALA A 299 -1.51 10.95 3.90
N LEU A 300 -2.70 10.39 4.01
CA LEU A 300 -3.59 10.12 2.88
C LEU A 300 -4.96 10.73 3.17
N LEU A 301 -5.35 11.70 2.37
CA LEU A 301 -6.56 12.50 2.55
C LEU A 301 -7.47 12.48 1.33
N SER A 302 -8.76 12.58 1.59
CA SER A 302 -9.70 13.18 0.66
C SER A 302 -9.99 14.60 1.13
N GLU A 303 -9.73 15.61 0.30
CA GLU A 303 -10.12 16.99 0.59
C GLU A 303 -11.62 17.17 0.35
N ASN A 304 -12.31 17.79 1.31
CA ASN A 304 -13.71 18.25 1.19
C ASN A 304 -14.79 17.19 0.89
N GLY A 305 -14.51 15.89 1.01
CA GLY A 305 -15.53 14.84 0.84
C GLY A 305 -16.09 14.68 -0.58
N THR A 306 -15.55 15.38 -1.58
CA THR A 306 -16.01 15.32 -2.97
C THR A 306 -15.17 14.42 -3.85
N ARG A 307 -13.91 14.22 -3.52
CA ARG A 307 -13.02 13.25 -4.16
C ARG A 307 -12.38 12.36 -3.10
N THR A 308 -12.04 11.16 -3.47
CA THR A 308 -11.50 10.14 -2.57
C THR A 308 -10.25 9.57 -3.21
N THR A 309 -9.19 9.35 -2.42
CA THR A 309 -8.05 8.56 -2.90
C THR A 309 -8.54 7.13 -3.20
N VAL A 310 -8.44 6.72 -4.45
CA VAL A 310 -9.02 5.46 -4.95
C VAL A 310 -7.97 4.57 -5.57
N ASN A 311 -7.92 3.31 -5.14
CA ASN A 311 -7.29 2.26 -5.91
C ASN A 311 -8.33 1.43 -6.65
N ALA A 312 -8.20 1.32 -7.96
CA ALA A 312 -9.00 0.43 -8.79
C ALA A 312 -8.17 -0.68 -9.47
N SER A 313 -6.86 -0.71 -9.27
CA SER A 313 -5.93 -1.65 -9.89
C SER A 313 -5.84 -2.99 -9.16
N TYR A 314 -5.19 -3.96 -9.80
CA TYR A 314 -4.79 -5.23 -9.19
C TYR A 314 -3.44 -5.04 -8.48
N VAL A 315 -3.41 -5.26 -7.16
CA VAL A 315 -2.22 -5.15 -6.33
C VAL A 315 -1.75 -6.55 -5.95
N ILE A 316 -0.56 -6.94 -6.39
CA ILE A 316 -0.06 -8.30 -6.21
C ILE A 316 1.38 -8.28 -5.71
N GLY A 317 1.65 -9.03 -4.65
CA GLY A 317 2.97 -9.10 -4.03
C GLY A 317 3.25 -10.40 -3.29
N ASN A 318 4.41 -10.49 -2.65
CA ASN A 318 4.69 -11.60 -1.74
C ASN A 318 4.19 -11.29 -0.33
N SER A 319 4.57 -10.16 0.25
CA SER A 319 4.21 -9.77 1.62
C SER A 319 3.88 -8.28 1.72
N TYR A 320 3.15 -7.90 2.76
CA TYR A 320 2.73 -6.52 3.01
C TYR A 320 1.99 -5.93 1.81
N VAL A 321 0.91 -6.61 1.42
CA VAL A 321 0.11 -6.22 0.25
C VAL A 321 -1.16 -5.53 0.71
N GLY A 322 -1.35 -4.30 0.31
CA GLY A 322 -2.56 -3.52 0.61
C GLY A 322 -3.18 -2.91 -0.63
N GLY A 323 -4.49 -2.91 -0.72
CA GLY A 323 -5.19 -2.26 -1.84
C GLY A 323 -4.88 -0.76 -1.94
N ILE A 324 -4.56 -0.09 -0.84
CA ILE A 324 -4.12 1.30 -0.80
C ILE A 324 -2.63 1.38 -0.44
N ILE A 325 -2.22 0.75 0.66
CA ILE A 325 -0.86 0.86 1.18
C ILE A 325 -0.33 -0.50 1.64
N GLY A 326 0.92 -0.84 1.29
CA GLY A 326 1.56 -2.06 1.76
C GLY A 326 1.85 -2.01 3.27
N GLU A 327 2.50 -0.96 3.75
CA GLU A 327 2.84 -0.75 5.16
C GLU A 327 2.55 0.69 5.59
N ASN A 328 1.78 0.84 6.67
CA ASN A 328 1.45 2.11 7.31
C ASN A 328 2.07 2.15 8.70
N LYS A 329 3.05 3.02 8.93
CA LYS A 329 3.79 3.06 10.20
C LYS A 329 4.14 4.45 10.70
N GLY A 330 4.67 4.49 11.92
CA GLY A 330 4.97 5.73 12.62
C GLY A 330 3.68 6.38 13.14
N GLY A 331 3.53 7.67 12.97
CA GLY A 331 2.31 8.43 13.31
C GLY A 331 1.36 8.64 12.13
N SER A 332 1.51 7.91 11.04
CA SER A 332 0.77 8.16 9.80
C SER A 332 -0.72 7.82 9.91
N THR A 333 -1.56 8.62 9.27
CA THR A 333 -3.01 8.43 9.20
C THR A 333 -3.48 8.31 7.76
N ILE A 334 -4.21 7.25 7.47
CA ILE A 334 -4.92 7.02 6.21
C ILE A 334 -6.40 7.34 6.45
N LYS A 335 -6.96 8.28 5.72
CA LYS A 335 -8.35 8.72 5.92
C LYS A 335 -9.15 8.78 4.62
N ASN A 336 -10.39 8.26 4.66
CA ASN A 336 -11.37 8.32 3.57
C ASN A 336 -10.88 7.71 2.24
N CYS A 337 -10.05 6.66 2.29
CA CYS A 337 -9.55 5.99 1.10
C CYS A 337 -10.44 4.82 0.70
N VAL A 338 -10.52 4.57 -0.60
CA VAL A 338 -11.35 3.49 -1.15
C VAL A 338 -10.52 2.55 -2.03
N ASN A 339 -10.60 1.26 -1.74
CA ASN A 339 -10.10 0.23 -2.63
C ASN A 339 -11.26 -0.49 -3.32
N THR A 340 -11.35 -0.36 -4.61
CA THR A 340 -12.26 -1.13 -5.47
C THR A 340 -11.53 -2.20 -6.30
N GLY A 341 -10.21 -2.26 -6.18
CA GLY A 341 -9.34 -3.23 -6.84
C GLY A 341 -9.18 -4.54 -6.07
N VAL A 342 -8.24 -5.34 -6.49
CA VAL A 342 -7.87 -6.62 -5.87
C VAL A 342 -6.57 -6.46 -5.10
N ALA A 343 -6.50 -7.03 -3.89
CA ALA A 343 -5.24 -7.21 -3.18
C ALA A 343 -4.95 -8.72 -3.05
N ALA A 344 -3.80 -9.16 -3.55
CA ALA A 344 -3.42 -10.58 -3.53
C ALA A 344 -1.94 -10.77 -3.17
N GLY A 345 -1.64 -11.79 -2.38
CA GLY A 345 -0.27 -12.07 -1.94
C GLY A 345 0.04 -13.55 -1.79
N TYR A 346 1.32 -13.84 -1.60
CA TYR A 346 1.81 -15.22 -1.48
C TYR A 346 2.24 -15.60 -0.06
N ASN A 347 2.56 -14.64 0.80
CA ASN A 347 3.11 -14.94 2.12
C ASN A 347 2.25 -14.37 3.25
N ALA A 348 2.47 -13.11 3.67
CA ALA A 348 1.84 -12.58 4.86
C ALA A 348 1.39 -11.12 4.71
N TYR A 349 0.46 -10.72 5.56
CA TYR A 349 -0.02 -9.35 5.70
C TYR A 349 -0.69 -8.82 4.43
N ILE A 350 -1.87 -9.37 4.13
CA ILE A 350 -2.65 -9.00 2.96
C ILE A 350 -3.94 -8.31 3.42
N GLY A 351 -4.15 -7.08 2.99
CA GLY A 351 -5.32 -6.29 3.38
C GLY A 351 -5.97 -5.56 2.20
N GLY A 352 -7.26 -5.39 2.27
CA GLY A 352 -7.98 -4.62 1.25
C GLY A 352 -7.61 -3.13 1.23
N ILE A 353 -7.16 -2.58 2.35
CA ILE A 353 -6.64 -1.21 2.48
C ILE A 353 -5.15 -1.27 2.77
N CYS A 354 -4.73 -1.97 3.82
CA CYS A 354 -3.37 -1.94 4.32
C CYS A 354 -2.86 -3.37 4.56
N GLY A 355 -1.65 -3.69 4.10
CA GLY A 355 -1.02 -4.97 4.44
C GLY A 355 -0.74 -5.06 5.93
N ALA A 356 -0.01 -4.09 6.48
CA ALA A 356 0.27 -3.95 7.90
C ALA A 356 0.07 -2.51 8.38
N ASN A 357 -0.77 -2.33 9.40
CA ASN A 357 -1.00 -1.09 10.12
C ASN A 357 -0.28 -1.16 11.47
N GLU A 358 0.86 -0.49 11.57
CA GLU A 358 1.80 -0.68 12.68
C GLU A 358 1.83 0.53 13.62
N ASN A 359 2.26 0.28 14.84
CA ASN A 359 2.56 1.24 15.92
C ASN A 359 2.14 2.70 15.71
N ARG A 360 1.11 3.16 16.41
CA ARG A 360 0.54 4.52 16.35
C ARG A 360 -0.06 4.95 15.00
N ALA A 361 0.07 4.12 13.96
CA ALA A 361 -0.55 4.39 12.67
C ALA A 361 -2.08 4.22 12.76
N THR A 362 -2.82 5.01 11.99
CA THR A 362 -4.28 5.05 12.10
C THR A 362 -4.94 4.89 10.72
N ILE A 363 -6.01 4.11 10.68
CA ILE A 363 -6.91 3.97 9.53
C ILE A 363 -8.27 4.54 9.92
N ILE A 364 -8.74 5.57 9.20
CA ILE A 364 -10.00 6.27 9.49
C ILE A 364 -10.93 6.20 8.27
N ASN A 365 -12.16 5.71 8.46
CA ASN A 365 -13.23 5.73 7.46
C ASN A 365 -12.81 5.22 6.07
N CYS A 366 -11.95 4.19 6.00
CA CYS A 366 -11.53 3.59 4.74
C CYS A 366 -12.41 2.41 4.37
N ALA A 367 -12.60 2.19 3.07
CA ALA A 367 -13.45 1.12 2.56
C ALA A 367 -12.75 0.26 1.50
N SER A 368 -12.97 -1.05 1.61
CA SER A 368 -12.59 -2.00 0.56
C SER A 368 -13.83 -2.78 0.12
N TYR A 369 -14.31 -2.52 -1.09
CA TYR A 369 -15.55 -3.14 -1.57
C TYR A 369 -15.57 -3.32 -3.10
N VAL A 370 -16.49 -4.16 -3.54
CA VAL A 370 -16.76 -4.37 -4.97
C VAL A 370 -17.80 -3.35 -5.42
N SER A 371 -17.47 -2.52 -6.40
CA SER A 371 -18.39 -1.52 -6.95
C SER A 371 -19.39 -2.10 -7.96
N ASP A 372 -19.14 -3.29 -8.50
CA ASP A 372 -19.95 -3.94 -9.52
C ASP A 372 -20.39 -5.35 -9.08
N THR A 373 -21.70 -5.54 -8.98
CA THR A 373 -22.33 -6.81 -8.58
C THR A 373 -22.21 -7.90 -9.64
N ASN A 374 -21.92 -7.55 -10.90
CA ASN A 374 -21.86 -8.50 -12.01
C ASN A 374 -20.51 -9.22 -12.15
N ASN A 375 -19.43 -8.73 -11.51
CA ASN A 375 -18.09 -9.29 -11.57
C ASN A 375 -17.51 -9.70 -10.21
N ALA A 376 -18.34 -10.18 -9.30
CA ALA A 376 -17.98 -10.56 -7.93
C ALA A 376 -16.86 -11.63 -7.82
N ILE A 377 -16.49 -12.28 -8.93
CA ILE A 377 -15.51 -13.39 -8.91
C ILE A 377 -14.07 -12.91 -8.80
N TYR A 378 -13.76 -11.67 -9.18
CA TYR A 378 -12.37 -11.20 -9.34
C TYR A 378 -11.90 -10.17 -8.31
N ARG A 379 -12.77 -9.65 -7.45
CA ARG A 379 -12.42 -8.60 -6.50
C ARG A 379 -12.38 -9.14 -5.07
N ARG A 380 -11.19 -9.50 -4.63
CA ARG A 380 -10.98 -10.17 -3.35
C ARG A 380 -9.63 -9.84 -2.75
N VAL A 381 -9.57 -9.90 -1.44
CA VAL A 381 -8.33 -10.06 -0.72
C VAL A 381 -8.00 -11.55 -0.73
N THR A 382 -6.90 -11.93 -1.35
CA THR A 382 -6.56 -13.34 -1.52
C THR A 382 -5.10 -13.58 -1.16
N ASP A 383 -4.90 -14.52 -0.26
CA ASP A 383 -3.59 -15.12 -0.04
C ASP A 383 -3.47 -16.42 -0.86
N TRP A 384 -2.46 -16.47 -1.69
CA TRP A 384 -2.11 -17.63 -2.51
C TRP A 384 -1.02 -18.49 -1.89
N GLY A 385 -0.46 -18.06 -0.73
CA GLY A 385 0.69 -18.67 -0.13
C GLY A 385 0.42 -19.91 0.72
N ALA A 386 1.46 -20.59 1.04
CA ALA A 386 1.44 -21.85 1.77
C ALA A 386 1.70 -21.70 3.27
N VAL A 387 2.25 -20.58 3.75
CA VAL A 387 2.73 -20.45 5.14
C VAL A 387 2.43 -19.05 5.69
N GLY A 388 1.83 -18.98 6.89
CA GLY A 388 1.82 -17.80 7.76
C GLY A 388 0.99 -16.62 7.29
N SER A 389 -0.10 -16.82 6.59
CA SER A 389 -0.92 -15.76 6.02
C SER A 389 -1.78 -15.06 7.05
N TYR A 390 -1.75 -13.75 7.02
CA TYR A 390 -2.66 -12.86 7.73
C TYR A 390 -3.44 -12.09 6.68
N ALA A 391 -4.72 -12.43 6.49
CA ALA A 391 -5.56 -11.79 5.48
C ALA A 391 -6.77 -11.11 6.12
N GLY A 392 -6.97 -9.84 5.82
CA GLY A 392 -8.09 -9.07 6.32
C GLY A 392 -8.73 -8.17 5.26
N GLY A 393 -10.03 -7.99 5.35
CA GLY A 393 -10.77 -7.13 4.42
C GLY A 393 -10.30 -5.68 4.43
N LEU A 394 -9.80 -5.19 5.56
CA LEU A 394 -9.09 -3.90 5.65
C LEU A 394 -7.59 -4.09 5.82
N THR A 395 -7.15 -4.85 6.82
CA THR A 395 -5.72 -5.02 7.05
C THR A 395 -5.36 -6.46 7.41
N GLY A 396 -4.23 -6.94 6.90
CA GLY A 396 -3.69 -8.24 7.28
C GLY A 396 -3.23 -8.28 8.72
N TYR A 397 -2.47 -7.26 9.15
CA TYR A 397 -1.95 -7.11 10.51
C TYR A 397 -2.25 -5.72 11.07
N ASN A 398 -2.66 -5.65 12.34
CA ASN A 398 -2.94 -4.40 13.02
C ASN A 398 -2.32 -4.36 14.42
N SER A 399 -1.37 -3.46 14.64
CA SER A 399 -0.92 -3.02 15.97
C SER A 399 -1.18 -1.52 16.19
N GLY A 400 -1.78 -0.85 15.20
CA GLY A 400 -2.23 0.54 15.25
C GLY A 400 -3.72 0.67 15.58
N THR A 401 -4.34 1.74 15.10
CA THR A 401 -5.76 2.04 15.34
C THR A 401 -6.56 1.97 14.04
N ILE A 402 -7.70 1.31 14.09
CA ILE A 402 -8.74 1.34 13.06
C ILE A 402 -9.98 1.99 13.66
N THR A 403 -10.44 3.08 13.08
CA THR A 403 -11.63 3.78 13.58
C THR A 403 -12.56 4.21 12.44
N PHE A 404 -13.84 4.24 12.76
CA PHE A 404 -14.88 4.72 11.87
C PHE A 404 -15.82 5.63 12.67
N SER A 405 -16.08 6.82 12.13
CA SER A 405 -16.98 7.79 12.76
C SER A 405 -18.21 8.06 11.88
N ASP A 406 -19.38 8.16 12.50
CA ASP A 406 -20.64 8.43 11.81
C ASP A 406 -20.71 9.83 11.15
N LYS A 407 -19.76 10.70 11.44
CA LYS A 407 -19.80 12.10 10.97
C LYS A 407 -19.36 12.28 9.51
N ASP A 408 -18.63 11.31 8.95
CA ASP A 408 -18.09 11.40 7.58
C ASP A 408 -18.82 10.38 6.68
N ASN A 409 -20.07 10.62 6.41
CA ASN A 409 -21.07 9.67 5.86
C ASN A 409 -20.83 9.09 4.46
N ALA A 410 -19.81 9.49 3.72
CA ALA A 410 -19.68 9.04 2.31
C ALA A 410 -19.20 7.59 2.15
N VAL A 411 -18.46 7.05 3.13
CA VAL A 411 -17.80 5.75 3.05
C VAL A 411 -18.33 4.73 4.07
N SER A 412 -19.04 5.18 5.11
CA SER A 412 -19.37 4.42 6.31
C SER A 412 -20.23 3.16 6.11
N ASN A 413 -21.08 3.13 5.08
CA ASN A 413 -22.00 2.00 4.87
C ASN A 413 -21.43 0.85 4.02
N ARG A 414 -20.15 0.90 3.61
CA ARG A 414 -19.56 -0.05 2.65
C ARG A 414 -18.17 -0.54 3.06
N SER A 415 -17.83 -0.42 4.32
CA SER A 415 -16.44 -0.54 4.78
C SER A 415 -15.75 -1.86 4.43
N VAL A 416 -16.47 -2.96 4.38
CA VAL A 416 -15.93 -4.24 3.91
C VAL A 416 -17.06 -5.03 3.25
N ALA A 417 -17.07 -5.07 1.94
CA ALA A 417 -17.98 -5.93 1.19
C ALA A 417 -17.20 -6.66 0.10
N GLY A 418 -17.04 -7.96 0.23
CA GLY A 418 -16.29 -8.74 -0.73
C GLY A 418 -15.95 -10.14 -0.24
N ILE A 419 -14.94 -10.72 -0.82
CA ILE A 419 -14.47 -12.06 -0.47
C ILE A 419 -13.06 -11.94 0.10
N VAL A 420 -12.87 -12.40 1.32
CA VAL A 420 -11.54 -12.55 1.96
C VAL A 420 -11.21 -14.03 1.99
N VAL A 421 -10.12 -14.41 1.34
CA VAL A 421 -9.67 -15.80 1.27
C VAL A 421 -8.21 -15.88 1.70
N GLY A 422 -7.89 -16.82 2.58
CA GLY A 422 -6.52 -17.04 3.01
C GLY A 422 -6.31 -18.46 3.52
N ARG A 423 -5.17 -18.67 4.15
CA ARG A 423 -4.85 -19.96 4.78
C ARG A 423 -5.11 -19.93 6.27
N HIS A 424 -4.44 -19.07 7.01
CA HIS A 424 -4.59 -18.89 8.46
C HIS A 424 -4.81 -17.42 8.81
N TYR A 425 -5.38 -17.13 9.96
CA TYR A 425 -5.60 -15.78 10.48
C TYR A 425 -6.36 -14.90 9.49
N VAL A 426 -7.54 -15.35 9.13
CA VAL A 426 -8.38 -14.68 8.12
C VAL A 426 -9.54 -13.99 8.79
N GLY A 427 -9.63 -12.69 8.63
CA GLY A 427 -10.69 -11.86 9.19
C GLY A 427 -11.44 -11.04 8.14
N GLY A 428 -12.74 -10.86 8.33
CA GLY A 428 -13.52 -9.98 7.46
C GLY A 428 -13.03 -8.53 7.49
N LEU A 429 -12.45 -8.09 8.62
CA LEU A 429 -11.82 -6.77 8.77
C LEU A 429 -10.31 -6.90 8.95
N VAL A 430 -9.86 -7.69 9.93
CA VAL A 430 -8.44 -7.80 10.33
C VAL A 430 -8.02 -9.26 10.39
N GLY A 431 -6.92 -9.61 9.75
CA GLY A 431 -6.35 -10.96 9.84
C GLY A 431 -5.84 -11.25 11.25
N TYR A 432 -4.90 -10.44 11.73
CA TYR A 432 -4.36 -10.50 13.09
C TYR A 432 -4.36 -9.12 13.75
N ASN A 433 -5.09 -8.98 14.84
CA ASN A 433 -5.09 -7.81 15.69
C ASN A 433 -4.18 -8.05 16.90
N ASP A 434 -3.02 -7.42 16.91
CA ASP A 434 -1.98 -7.61 17.93
C ASP A 434 -2.35 -6.91 19.25
N THR A 435 -1.56 -7.11 20.27
CA THR A 435 -1.78 -6.62 21.65
C THR A 435 -2.02 -5.12 21.76
N ASP A 436 -1.37 -4.32 20.92
CA ASP A 436 -1.54 -2.86 20.87
C ASP A 436 -2.63 -2.42 19.90
N GLY A 437 -3.09 -3.32 19.04
CA GLY A 437 -4.08 -3.06 18.00
C GLY A 437 -5.43 -2.62 18.57
N THR A 438 -5.95 -1.51 18.09
CA THR A 438 -7.25 -0.97 18.47
C THR A 438 -8.21 -1.01 17.29
N ILE A 439 -9.41 -1.52 17.52
CA ILE A 439 -10.53 -1.46 16.57
C ILE A 439 -11.65 -0.70 17.25
N ASP A 440 -11.87 0.55 16.83
CA ASP A 440 -12.85 1.46 17.40
C ASP A 440 -13.94 1.80 16.38
N ILE A 441 -14.94 0.94 16.30
CA ILE A 441 -16.03 1.02 15.31
C ILE A 441 -17.37 1.00 16.04
N ASN A 442 -18.24 1.94 15.74
CA ASN A 442 -19.49 2.15 16.43
C ASN A 442 -20.72 2.07 15.52
N TYR A 443 -20.73 1.16 14.54
CA TYR A 443 -21.87 0.95 13.66
C TYR A 443 -21.89 -0.42 12.95
N THR A 444 -22.84 -0.62 12.05
CA THR A 444 -22.98 -1.88 11.30
C THR A 444 -21.97 -1.97 10.17
N LEU A 445 -21.14 -3.01 10.18
CA LEU A 445 -20.29 -3.40 9.06
C LEU A 445 -21.01 -4.44 8.19
N ILE A 446 -21.11 -4.18 6.91
CA ILE A 446 -21.59 -5.17 5.96
C ILE A 446 -20.39 -6.02 5.55
N GLY A 447 -20.34 -7.28 6.04
CA GLY A 447 -19.30 -8.25 5.69
C GLY A 447 -19.68 -9.06 4.46
N GLY A 448 -18.65 -9.50 3.73
CA GLY A 448 -18.79 -10.46 2.64
C GLY A 448 -18.56 -11.91 3.11
N ARG A 449 -17.99 -12.73 2.22
CA ARG A 449 -17.56 -14.10 2.52
C ARG A 449 -16.13 -14.09 3.09
N VAL A 450 -15.93 -14.78 4.20
CA VAL A 450 -14.62 -15.02 4.79
C VAL A 450 -14.33 -16.52 4.75
N ALA A 451 -13.23 -16.92 4.11
CA ALA A 451 -12.91 -18.34 3.96
C ALA A 451 -11.41 -18.60 4.12
N ALA A 452 -11.07 -19.68 4.81
CA ALA A 452 -9.71 -20.16 4.90
C ALA A 452 -9.63 -21.68 4.69
N THR A 453 -8.50 -22.12 4.19
CA THR A 453 -8.16 -23.56 4.14
C THR A 453 -7.55 -24.07 5.45
N GLY A 454 -7.20 -23.18 6.35
CA GLY A 454 -6.60 -23.45 7.65
C GLY A 454 -7.42 -22.83 8.79
N ASP A 455 -6.74 -22.24 9.76
CA ASP A 455 -7.24 -22.00 11.11
C ASP A 455 -7.36 -20.50 11.44
N CYS A 456 -8.09 -20.18 12.52
CA CYS A 456 -8.33 -18.84 13.04
C CYS A 456 -9.06 -17.94 12.04
N VAL A 457 -10.33 -18.20 11.86
CA VAL A 457 -11.18 -17.51 10.88
C VAL A 457 -12.32 -16.79 11.59
N GLY A 458 -12.44 -15.51 11.38
CA GLY A 458 -13.50 -14.70 11.98
C GLY A 458 -14.17 -13.74 11.00
N GLY A 459 -15.47 -13.54 11.15
CA GLY A 459 -16.21 -12.57 10.36
C GLY A 459 -15.71 -11.11 10.55
N LEU A 460 -15.04 -10.85 11.66
CA LEU A 460 -14.38 -9.58 11.97
C LEU A 460 -12.86 -9.75 12.05
N VAL A 461 -12.38 -10.59 12.97
CA VAL A 461 -10.94 -10.79 13.25
C VAL A 461 -10.59 -12.27 13.21
N GLY A 462 -9.54 -12.65 12.49
CA GLY A 462 -9.04 -14.02 12.47
C GLY A 462 -8.44 -14.41 13.81
N LEU A 463 -7.39 -13.72 14.26
CA LEU A 463 -6.76 -13.85 15.58
C LEU A 463 -6.74 -12.50 16.28
N ASN A 464 -7.31 -12.42 17.47
CA ASN A 464 -7.24 -11.25 18.33
C ASN A 464 -6.35 -11.51 19.56
N ALA A 465 -5.38 -10.64 19.78
CA ALA A 465 -4.54 -10.62 20.98
C ALA A 465 -4.74 -9.35 21.82
N SER A 466 -5.52 -8.38 21.33
CA SER A 466 -5.74 -7.10 21.98
C SER A 466 -6.85 -7.17 23.03
N THR A 467 -6.66 -6.49 24.15
CA THR A 467 -7.69 -6.23 25.15
C THR A 467 -8.56 -5.01 24.80
N LYS A 468 -8.16 -4.23 23.79
CA LYS A 468 -8.84 -2.99 23.35
C LYS A 468 -9.91 -3.24 22.28
N LEU A 469 -10.30 -4.48 22.09
CA LEU A 469 -11.32 -4.87 21.14
C LEU A 469 -12.70 -4.78 21.80
N LEU A 470 -13.58 -3.94 21.28
CA LEU A 470 -15.02 -4.02 21.45
C LEU A 470 -15.63 -3.57 22.80
N GLU A 471 -15.45 -2.34 23.15
CA GLU A 471 -16.30 -1.68 24.14
C GLU A 471 -17.52 -0.98 23.53
N LYS A 472 -17.73 -1.05 22.21
CA LYS A 472 -18.76 -0.31 21.46
C LYS A 472 -19.73 -1.21 20.71
N LYS A 473 -20.91 -0.70 20.41
CA LYS A 473 -21.98 -1.42 19.68
C LYS A 473 -21.57 -1.66 18.23
N LEU A 474 -21.05 -2.84 17.92
CA LEU A 474 -20.67 -3.25 16.58
C LEU A 474 -21.56 -4.40 16.10
N THR A 475 -22.20 -4.20 14.95
CA THR A 475 -22.91 -5.26 14.24
C THR A 475 -22.17 -5.65 12.98
N ILE A 476 -21.88 -6.92 12.80
CA ILE A 476 -21.29 -7.47 11.57
C ILE A 476 -22.28 -8.40 10.87
N LYS A 477 -22.24 -8.43 9.54
CA LYS A 477 -23.16 -9.23 8.71
C LYS A 477 -22.40 -10.06 7.67
N PRO A 478 -21.51 -10.98 8.07
CA PRO A 478 -20.84 -11.85 7.10
C PRO A 478 -21.84 -12.78 6.41
N SER A 479 -21.68 -13.00 5.12
CA SER A 479 -22.51 -13.96 4.38
C SER A 479 -22.14 -15.41 4.70
N SER A 480 -20.85 -15.67 4.92
CA SER A 480 -20.36 -16.95 5.45
C SER A 480 -18.98 -16.77 6.07
N VAL A 481 -18.69 -17.59 7.08
CA VAL A 481 -17.36 -17.71 7.69
C VAL A 481 -16.98 -19.19 7.69
N GLN A 482 -15.88 -19.53 7.04
CA GLN A 482 -15.48 -20.93 6.84
C GLN A 482 -13.99 -21.13 7.08
N GLY A 483 -13.65 -22.15 7.87
CA GLY A 483 -12.26 -22.54 8.13
C GLY A 483 -12.16 -23.97 8.63
N ARG A 484 -10.93 -24.38 9.01
CA ARG A 484 -10.68 -25.70 9.56
C ARG A 484 -10.91 -25.72 11.07
N TYR A 485 -10.14 -24.96 11.83
CA TYR A 485 -10.25 -24.85 13.28
C TYR A 485 -10.37 -23.40 13.73
N TYR A 486 -10.94 -23.20 14.92
CA TYR A 486 -11.08 -21.89 15.56
C TYR A 486 -11.82 -20.89 14.66
N VAL A 487 -13.03 -21.24 14.33
CA VAL A 487 -13.89 -20.45 13.44
C VAL A 487 -14.98 -19.77 14.26
N GLY A 488 -15.04 -18.45 14.21
CA GLY A 488 -16.05 -17.67 14.91
C GLY A 488 -16.82 -16.74 13.96
N GLY A 489 -18.10 -16.55 14.21
CA GLY A 489 -18.89 -15.60 13.45
C GLY A 489 -18.31 -14.18 13.48
N ALA A 490 -17.64 -13.83 14.58
CA ALA A 490 -16.89 -12.58 14.73
C ALA A 490 -15.38 -12.79 14.86
N ILE A 491 -14.94 -13.60 15.81
CA ILE A 491 -13.52 -13.78 16.17
C ILE A 491 -13.17 -15.26 16.04
N GLY A 492 -12.16 -15.58 15.24
CA GLY A 492 -11.69 -16.96 15.09
C GLY A 492 -11.08 -17.48 16.38
N ALA A 493 -9.98 -16.87 16.81
CA ALA A 493 -9.38 -17.13 18.11
C ALA A 493 -9.15 -15.81 18.86
N ASN A 494 -9.52 -15.79 20.14
CA ASN A 494 -9.26 -14.67 21.05
C ASN A 494 -8.24 -15.12 22.10
N VAL A 495 -7.00 -14.64 21.96
CA VAL A 495 -5.85 -15.04 22.79
C VAL A 495 -5.28 -13.79 23.45
N VAL A 496 -5.77 -13.47 24.64
CA VAL A 496 -5.51 -12.20 25.31
C VAL A 496 -4.67 -12.36 26.58
N ASN A 497 -3.92 -11.32 26.92
CA ASN A 497 -3.15 -11.29 28.16
C ASN A 497 -4.10 -11.24 29.38
N PRO A 498 -3.92 -12.13 30.37
CA PRO A 498 -4.75 -12.16 31.56
C PRO A 498 -4.44 -11.07 32.59
N GLY A 499 -3.52 -10.15 32.33
CA GLY A 499 -3.12 -9.09 33.27
C GLY A 499 -4.26 -8.16 33.71
N GLU A 500 -5.36 -8.13 32.94
CA GLU A 500 -6.56 -7.32 33.21
C GLU A 500 -7.83 -8.10 32.88
N ASN A 501 -8.96 -7.67 33.45
CA ASN A 501 -10.25 -8.21 33.05
C ASN A 501 -10.56 -7.74 31.61
N VAL A 502 -10.86 -8.69 30.74
CA VAL A 502 -11.21 -8.42 29.36
C VAL A 502 -12.71 -8.54 29.19
N THR A 503 -13.33 -7.48 28.72
CA THR A 503 -14.76 -7.48 28.42
C THR A 503 -14.97 -7.42 26.92
N VAL A 504 -15.70 -8.37 26.38
CA VAL A 504 -16.24 -8.34 25.02
C VAL A 504 -17.71 -7.96 25.15
N SER A 505 -18.05 -6.73 24.82
CA SER A 505 -19.42 -6.22 24.91
C SER A 505 -19.87 -5.58 23.61
N GLY A 506 -21.18 -5.51 23.38
CA GLY A 506 -21.75 -4.83 22.22
C GLY A 506 -21.50 -5.49 20.85
N LEU A 507 -20.92 -6.69 20.78
CA LEU A 507 -20.68 -7.39 19.52
C LEU A 507 -21.88 -8.21 19.07
N LYS A 508 -22.37 -7.93 17.88
CA LYS A 508 -23.49 -8.64 17.25
C LYS A 508 -23.11 -9.22 15.89
N VAL A 509 -23.37 -10.50 15.70
CA VAL A 509 -23.32 -11.17 14.40
C VAL A 509 -24.76 -11.35 13.91
N ASP A 510 -25.16 -10.65 12.86
CA ASP A 510 -26.56 -10.55 12.43
C ASP A 510 -26.73 -10.85 10.94
N ASN A 511 -26.76 -12.13 10.61
CA ASN A 511 -27.15 -12.59 9.28
C ASN A 511 -27.84 -13.96 9.37
N SER A 512 -29.16 -13.98 9.41
CA SER A 512 -29.96 -15.21 9.52
C SER A 512 -29.80 -16.20 8.37
N LEU A 513 -29.34 -15.74 7.21
CA LEU A 513 -29.03 -16.56 6.03
C LEU A 513 -27.54 -16.97 6.00
N GLY A 514 -26.74 -16.44 6.90
CA GLY A 514 -25.31 -16.71 6.97
C GLY A 514 -24.98 -18.01 7.71
N MET A 515 -23.78 -18.53 7.44
CA MET A 515 -23.29 -19.78 8.03
C MET A 515 -21.86 -19.65 8.53
N VAL A 516 -21.62 -20.16 9.74
CA VAL A 516 -20.27 -20.39 10.29
C VAL A 516 -19.96 -21.88 10.21
N THR A 517 -18.89 -22.25 9.53
CA THR A 517 -18.55 -23.66 9.28
C THR A 517 -17.11 -23.95 9.66
N ALA A 518 -16.90 -25.02 10.43
CA ALA A 518 -15.58 -25.51 10.82
C ALA A 518 -15.51 -27.03 10.85
N GLU A 519 -14.30 -27.59 10.86
CA GLU A 519 -14.08 -28.98 11.26
C GLU A 519 -14.20 -29.12 12.78
N ALA A 520 -13.60 -28.19 13.55
CA ALA A 520 -13.76 -28.15 14.99
C ALA A 520 -13.61 -26.73 15.58
N PHE A 521 -14.05 -26.53 16.82
CA PHE A 521 -14.00 -25.27 17.56
C PHE A 521 -14.73 -24.14 16.84
N CYS A 522 -16.02 -24.34 16.60
CA CYS A 522 -16.88 -23.42 15.90
C CYS A 522 -17.79 -22.67 16.89
N GLY A 523 -17.69 -21.34 16.90
CA GLY A 523 -18.52 -20.49 17.75
C GLY A 523 -19.32 -19.45 16.97
N GLY A 524 -20.55 -19.16 17.41
CA GLY A 524 -21.37 -18.12 16.81
C GLY A 524 -20.74 -16.73 16.86
N LEU A 525 -19.98 -16.45 17.93
CA LEU A 525 -19.17 -15.22 18.07
C LEU A 525 -17.67 -15.54 18.07
N ILE A 526 -17.22 -16.41 18.94
CA ILE A 526 -15.80 -16.72 19.16
C ILE A 526 -15.57 -18.23 18.95
N GLY A 527 -14.68 -18.60 18.04
CA GLY A 527 -14.32 -20.00 17.81
C GLY A 527 -13.56 -20.60 18.98
N TYR A 528 -12.55 -19.90 19.47
CA TYR A 528 -11.70 -20.34 20.56
C TYR A 528 -11.29 -19.18 21.46
N GLN A 529 -11.33 -19.41 22.78
CA GLN A 529 -10.94 -18.45 23.82
C GLN A 529 -9.79 -18.99 24.65
N ARG A 530 -8.71 -18.22 24.77
CA ARG A 530 -7.56 -18.53 25.60
C ARG A 530 -6.94 -17.27 26.22
N THR A 531 -6.27 -17.45 27.36
CA THR A 531 -5.36 -16.45 27.93
C THR A 531 -3.91 -16.89 27.79
N TYR A 532 -2.99 -15.94 27.73
CA TYR A 532 -1.55 -16.19 27.73
C TYR A 532 -0.84 -15.27 28.73
N THR A 533 0.38 -15.65 29.14
CA THR A 533 1.25 -14.81 29.96
C THR A 533 2.34 -14.15 29.09
N GLU A 534 2.99 -13.10 29.59
CA GLU A 534 4.17 -12.51 28.95
C GLU A 534 5.28 -13.54 28.73
N LYS A 535 5.40 -14.53 29.62
CA LYS A 535 6.34 -15.62 29.46
C LYS A 535 6.01 -16.50 28.26
N ASP A 536 4.74 -16.75 28.01
CA ASP A 536 4.29 -17.49 26.82
C ASP A 536 4.59 -16.68 25.55
N ARG A 537 4.45 -15.35 25.60
CA ARG A 537 4.78 -14.45 24.51
C ARG A 537 6.28 -14.42 24.20
N ALA A 538 7.13 -14.39 25.19
CA ALA A 538 8.58 -14.40 25.03
C ALA A 538 9.13 -15.73 24.49
N GLY A 539 8.39 -16.83 24.66
CA GLY A 539 8.76 -18.17 24.20
C GLY A 539 8.35 -18.52 22.77
N GLY A 540 7.65 -17.64 22.04
CA GLY A 540 7.22 -17.92 20.69
C GLY A 540 6.03 -17.09 20.20
N THR A 541 5.60 -17.34 18.97
CA THR A 541 4.44 -16.71 18.36
C THR A 541 3.13 -17.18 19.00
N LEU A 542 2.15 -16.29 19.17
CA LEU A 542 0.86 -16.59 19.81
C LEU A 542 0.11 -17.79 19.21
N TYR A 543 0.33 -18.11 17.95
CA TYR A 543 -0.27 -19.30 17.33
C TYR A 543 0.28 -20.63 17.86
N ALA A 544 1.49 -20.66 18.43
CA ALA A 544 2.03 -21.86 19.09
C ALA A 544 1.20 -22.26 20.34
N LEU A 545 0.39 -21.35 20.84
CA LEU A 545 -0.54 -21.58 21.94
C LEU A 545 -1.86 -22.25 21.50
N LEU A 546 -2.10 -22.40 20.20
CA LEU A 546 -3.35 -22.95 19.66
C LEU A 546 -3.18 -24.46 19.37
N PRO A 547 -3.91 -25.34 20.06
CA PRO A 547 -3.64 -26.80 20.06
C PRO A 547 -3.66 -27.46 18.67
N GLY A 548 -4.52 -27.04 17.75
CA GLY A 548 -4.63 -27.66 16.41
C GLY A 548 -3.53 -27.26 15.43
N ILE A 549 -2.93 -26.09 15.60
CA ILE A 549 -1.85 -25.59 14.73
C ILE A 549 -0.53 -26.28 15.06
N ALA A 550 -0.30 -26.58 16.34
CA ALA A 550 0.90 -27.26 16.79
C ALA A 550 1.05 -28.68 16.20
N ALA A 551 -0.05 -29.36 15.94
CA ALA A 551 -0.02 -30.74 15.44
C ALA A 551 0.52 -30.88 14.00
N ASN A 552 0.51 -29.81 13.20
CA ASN A 552 1.03 -29.82 11.82
C ASN A 552 2.47 -29.31 11.70
N ASN A 553 3.06 -28.83 12.78
CA ASN A 553 4.45 -28.39 12.83
C ASN A 553 5.24 -29.37 13.71
N SER A 554 5.94 -30.30 13.09
CA SER A 554 6.70 -31.38 13.75
C SER A 554 7.82 -30.91 14.71
N ASN A 555 7.95 -29.59 14.93
CA ASN A 555 8.98 -28.98 15.76
C ASN A 555 8.43 -28.21 16.98
N VAL A 556 7.15 -28.33 17.32
CA VAL A 556 6.63 -27.69 18.55
C VAL A 556 6.75 -28.66 19.73
N PRO A 557 7.53 -28.33 20.76
CA PRO A 557 7.58 -29.18 21.98
C PRO A 557 6.19 -29.29 22.59
N GLY A 558 5.80 -30.51 22.90
CA GLY A 558 4.50 -30.82 23.50
C GLY A 558 4.22 -30.04 24.79
N THR A 559 2.94 -29.75 24.99
CA THR A 559 2.33 -29.22 26.22
C THR A 559 2.88 -27.90 26.75
N VAL A 560 2.36 -26.80 26.21
CA VAL A 560 2.37 -25.53 26.94
C VAL A 560 1.53 -25.74 28.21
N LYS A 561 2.15 -25.69 29.41
CA LYS A 561 1.41 -25.74 30.67
C LYS A 561 0.47 -24.54 30.73
N ALA A 562 -0.80 -24.82 30.90
CA ALA A 562 -1.80 -23.78 31.08
C ALA A 562 -1.43 -22.91 32.29
N SER A 563 -1.41 -21.61 32.09
CA SER A 563 -1.18 -20.64 33.17
C SER A 563 -2.47 -20.48 33.98
N THR A 564 -2.38 -20.49 35.28
CA THR A 564 -3.52 -20.17 36.17
C THR A 564 -3.83 -18.66 36.01
N ASN A 565 -4.95 -18.35 35.41
CA ASN A 565 -5.40 -16.97 35.27
C ASN A 565 -6.23 -16.56 36.50
N THR A 566 -5.86 -15.44 37.11
CA THR A 566 -6.61 -14.84 38.24
C THR A 566 -7.68 -13.85 37.79
N HIS A 567 -7.66 -13.40 36.52
CA HIS A 567 -8.56 -12.43 35.96
C HIS A 567 -9.72 -13.08 35.18
N THR A 568 -10.83 -12.38 35.09
CA THR A 568 -12.04 -12.91 34.45
C THR A 568 -12.21 -12.29 33.06
N ILE A 569 -12.45 -13.13 32.07
CA ILE A 569 -12.91 -12.68 30.75
C ILE A 569 -14.42 -12.68 30.78
N THR A 570 -15.02 -11.52 30.54
CA THR A 570 -16.46 -11.33 30.55
C THR A 570 -16.96 -11.07 29.14
N ILE A 571 -17.93 -11.84 28.71
CA ILE A 571 -18.70 -11.60 27.48
C ILE A 571 -20.10 -11.27 27.92
N THR A 572 -20.52 -10.02 27.77
CA THR A 572 -21.80 -9.55 28.27
C THR A 572 -22.39 -8.44 27.40
N ALA A 573 -23.69 -8.26 27.51
CA ALA A 573 -24.36 -7.09 26.96
C ALA A 573 -23.92 -5.81 27.70
N ASP A 574 -23.69 -4.73 26.95
CA ASP A 574 -23.38 -3.43 27.51
C ASP A 574 -24.60 -2.80 28.19
N GLY A 575 -24.39 -2.23 29.39
CA GLY A 575 -25.22 -1.23 30.01
C GLY A 575 -26.62 -1.60 30.55
N ASN A 576 -27.30 -0.58 31.00
CA ASN A 576 -28.55 -0.61 31.80
C ASN A 576 -29.85 -0.59 30.98
N SER A 577 -29.89 -0.96 29.72
CA SER A 577 -31.09 -0.83 28.89
C SER A 577 -31.93 -2.11 28.81
N ALA A 578 -33.21 -1.96 28.48
CA ALA A 578 -34.14 -3.07 28.25
C ALA A 578 -33.74 -3.97 27.07
N ASP A 579 -32.79 -3.52 26.23
CA ASP A 579 -32.27 -4.25 25.07
C ASP A 579 -31.06 -5.17 25.39
N ARG A 580 -30.85 -5.49 26.65
CA ARG A 580 -29.71 -6.33 27.10
C ARG A 580 -29.56 -7.66 26.38
N LEU A 581 -30.67 -8.30 26.03
CA LEU A 581 -30.67 -9.61 25.37
C LEU A 581 -30.22 -9.59 23.90
N SER A 582 -30.14 -8.42 23.26
CA SER A 582 -29.74 -8.30 21.85
C SER A 582 -28.33 -7.70 21.64
N ALA A 583 -27.68 -7.24 22.69
CA ALA A 583 -26.42 -6.47 22.56
C ALA A 583 -25.21 -7.35 22.24
N VAL A 584 -25.22 -8.64 22.66
CA VAL A 584 -24.24 -9.65 22.23
C VAL A 584 -25.02 -10.84 21.69
N SER A 585 -25.03 -11.02 20.39
CA SER A 585 -25.86 -12.08 19.80
C SER A 585 -25.23 -12.69 18.55
N ASN A 586 -25.58 -13.96 18.31
CA ASN A 586 -25.36 -14.65 17.06
C ASN A 586 -26.71 -14.99 16.40
N ASN A 587 -26.81 -14.72 15.12
CA ASN A 587 -27.96 -15.07 14.30
C ASN A 587 -27.60 -15.90 13.05
N MET A 588 -26.38 -16.42 12.98
CA MET A 588 -25.94 -17.30 11.90
C MET A 588 -26.10 -18.77 12.27
N THR A 589 -26.32 -19.62 11.29
CA THR A 589 -26.27 -21.07 11.47
C THR A 589 -24.82 -21.53 11.70
N ILE A 590 -24.62 -22.39 12.70
CA ILE A 590 -23.32 -22.94 13.05
C ILE A 590 -23.26 -24.39 12.62
N ARG A 591 -22.18 -24.79 11.96
CA ARG A 591 -21.95 -26.17 11.55
C ARG A 591 -20.51 -26.58 11.83
N ALA A 592 -20.33 -27.65 12.61
CA ALA A 592 -19.02 -28.23 12.87
C ALA A 592 -19.11 -29.75 13.03
N TYR A 593 -18.01 -30.46 12.76
CA TYR A 593 -17.93 -31.91 13.06
C TYR A 593 -17.67 -32.17 14.55
N ALA A 594 -17.02 -31.23 15.24
CA ALA A 594 -16.78 -31.31 16.68
C ALA A 594 -16.74 -29.91 17.31
N TYR A 595 -17.13 -29.79 18.58
CA TYR A 595 -17.04 -28.59 19.41
C TYR A 595 -17.75 -27.38 18.80
N ALA A 596 -19.04 -27.39 18.69
CA ALA A 596 -19.88 -26.27 18.28
C ALA A 596 -20.53 -25.58 19.48
N GLY A 597 -20.52 -24.26 19.50
CA GLY A 597 -21.16 -23.45 20.53
C GLY A 597 -21.86 -22.21 19.95
N GLY A 598 -23.09 -21.92 20.42
CA GLY A 598 -23.88 -20.78 19.94
C GLY A 598 -23.19 -19.42 20.10
N ILE A 599 -22.36 -19.27 21.12
CA ILE A 599 -21.56 -18.06 21.39
C ILE A 599 -20.06 -18.38 21.26
N ILE A 600 -19.57 -19.40 21.97
CA ILE A 600 -18.16 -19.79 21.99
C ILE A 600 -18.04 -21.25 21.60
N GLY A 601 -17.13 -21.57 20.68
CA GLY A 601 -16.87 -22.94 20.24
C GLY A 601 -16.07 -23.75 21.27
N SER A 602 -15.04 -23.19 21.84
CA SER A 602 -14.22 -23.79 22.89
C SER A 602 -13.49 -22.76 23.74
N CYS A 603 -13.19 -23.14 24.95
CA CYS A 603 -12.45 -22.34 25.91
C CYS A 603 -11.39 -23.19 26.61
N GLU A 604 -10.22 -22.64 26.89
CA GLU A 604 -9.17 -23.29 27.64
C GLU A 604 -9.66 -23.62 29.06
N PRO A 605 -9.43 -24.84 29.59
CA PRO A 605 -9.99 -25.29 30.88
C PRO A 605 -9.64 -24.43 32.09
N GLN A 606 -8.54 -23.69 32.04
CA GLN A 606 -8.09 -22.85 33.16
C GLN A 606 -8.44 -21.35 32.95
N THR A 607 -9.12 -21.00 31.87
CA THR A 607 -9.57 -19.64 31.64
C THR A 607 -10.79 -19.36 32.51
N ARG A 608 -10.71 -18.35 33.38
CA ARG A 608 -11.90 -17.84 34.06
C ARG A 608 -12.73 -17.08 33.06
N MET A 609 -13.95 -17.53 32.82
CA MET A 609 -14.84 -16.91 31.87
C MET A 609 -16.23 -16.71 32.47
N LYS A 610 -16.81 -15.55 32.20
CA LYS A 610 -18.18 -15.22 32.54
C LYS A 610 -18.92 -14.86 31.24
N VAL A 611 -19.97 -15.55 30.92
CA VAL A 611 -20.83 -15.31 29.77
C VAL A 611 -22.21 -14.95 30.29
N GLU A 612 -22.63 -13.72 30.07
CA GLU A 612 -23.89 -13.19 30.61
C GLU A 612 -24.65 -12.43 29.53
N HIS A 613 -25.97 -12.47 29.62
CA HIS A 613 -26.88 -11.69 28.77
C HIS A 613 -26.57 -11.84 27.24
N CYS A 614 -26.11 -13.00 26.82
CA CYS A 614 -25.86 -13.31 25.42
C CYS A 614 -27.02 -14.09 24.80
N LEU A 615 -27.30 -13.83 23.54
CA LEU A 615 -28.36 -14.49 22.78
C LEU A 615 -27.77 -15.27 21.60
N ASN A 616 -28.10 -16.54 21.49
CA ASN A 616 -27.92 -17.28 20.24
C ASN A 616 -29.30 -17.55 19.61
N ALA A 617 -29.59 -16.85 18.53
CA ALA A 617 -30.79 -17.04 17.73
C ALA A 617 -30.52 -17.82 16.44
N GLY A 618 -29.27 -18.18 16.18
CA GLY A 618 -28.86 -19.01 15.05
C GLY A 618 -29.15 -20.51 15.28
N GLY A 619 -29.20 -21.27 14.19
CA GLY A 619 -29.35 -22.73 14.21
C GLY A 619 -28.02 -23.47 14.41
N PHE A 620 -28.10 -24.77 14.62
CA PHE A 620 -26.98 -25.73 14.64
C PHE A 620 -27.13 -26.69 13.47
#